data_dcce0177fca7b54f8188308e3761bb52
#
_entry.id   dcce0177fca7b54f8188308e3761bb52
#
_cell.length_a   1.000
_cell.length_b   1.000
_cell.length_c   1.000
_cell.angle_alpha   90.00
_cell.angle_beta   90.00
_cell.angle_gamma   90.00
#
_symmetry.space_group_name_H-M   'P 1'
#
loop_
_entity.id
_entity.type
_entity.pdbx_description
1 polymer ?
#
loop_
_entity_poly.entity_id
_entity_poly.type
_entity_poly.pdbx_seq_one_letter_code
_entity_poly.pdbx_strand_id
1 'polypeptide(L)'
;MSIIVNGSTKVICQGITGSAGAFHTKGCLDYGTQMVGGVTPKKGGQTDANGLPIFNTVKEAIAETGATASMIFVPPPFAAGSILEAAEAGIEVICAITEGIPVADMMRVKATLEQYPDVTLIGPNCPGIITPGKRVSGEGPNAXFEGGCKIGIMPGYIHTAPCDAESGKSVGIISRSGTLTYEAVWQTSSLGIGQTTCVGIGGDPIKGANFIELLDKFNQDDETDGVVMIGEIGGSDETEAGKWAQEHMNKPVVAFIAGKTAPAGKRMGHAGAIIGGEDDTASAKMESLRASGVTVSDSPAGIGEAMAXALGVCQPAVN
;
A
#
# COMPACT_ATOMS: atom_id res chain seq x y z
N MET A 1 -3.08 -2.51 -16.85
CA MET A 1 -2.43 -3.59 -16.05
C MET A 1 -2.11 -3.05 -14.66
N SER A 2 -2.25 -3.89 -13.65
CA SER A 2 -1.91 -3.51 -12.29
C SER A 2 -0.40 -3.43 -12.08
N ILE A 3 0.04 -2.63 -11.13
CA ILE A 3 1.43 -2.65 -10.70
C ILE A 3 1.57 -3.63 -9.54
N ILE A 4 2.65 -4.38 -9.49
CA ILE A 4 3.11 -5.24 -8.37
C ILE A 4 2.24 -6.49 -8.16
N VAL A 5 0.92 -6.37 -7.93
CA VAL A 5 0.04 -7.53 -7.66
C VAL A 5 -1.21 -7.52 -8.54
N ASN A 6 -1.77 -8.69 -8.82
CA ASN A 6 -2.98 -8.83 -9.63
C ASN A 6 -3.76 -10.09 -9.21
N GLY A 7 -4.86 -10.39 -9.91
CA GLY A 7 -5.73 -11.52 -9.58
C GLY A 7 -5.08 -12.89 -9.66
N SER A 8 -3.91 -13.01 -10.29
CA SER A 8 -3.19 -14.30 -10.34
C SER A 8 -2.14 -14.43 -9.23
N THR A 9 -1.91 -13.38 -8.44
CA THR A 9 -0.91 -13.40 -7.37
C THR A 9 -1.33 -14.39 -6.27
N LYS A 10 -0.47 -15.36 -5.98
CA LYS A 10 -0.70 -16.36 -4.92
C LYS A 10 -0.03 -15.90 -3.63
N VAL A 11 -0.80 -15.77 -2.58
CA VAL A 11 -0.38 -15.12 -1.33
C VAL A 11 -0.36 -16.12 -0.17
N ILE A 12 0.71 -16.09 0.63
CA ILE A 12 0.77 -16.79 1.92
C ILE A 12 0.76 -15.76 3.05
N CYS A 13 0.37 -16.20 4.25
CA CYS A 13 0.43 -15.35 5.43
C CYS A 13 1.45 -15.90 6.42
N GLN A 14 2.54 -15.17 6.67
CA GLN A 14 3.47 -15.49 7.75
C GLN A 14 2.87 -14.94 9.05
N GLY A 15 2.69 -15.82 10.03
CA GLY A 15 1.99 -15.52 11.26
C GLY A 15 0.49 -15.84 11.16
N ILE A 16 0.10 -16.76 10.29
CA ILE A 16 -1.30 -17.08 9.99
C ILE A 16 -2.09 -17.55 11.23
N THR A 17 -1.43 -18.16 12.22
CA THR A 17 -2.10 -18.65 13.43
C THR A 17 -2.31 -17.60 14.50
N GLY A 18 -1.75 -16.41 14.32
CA GLY A 18 -2.03 -15.28 15.21
C GLY A 18 -3.41 -14.70 14.92
N SER A 19 -4.03 -14.05 15.91
CA SER A 19 -5.39 -13.50 15.74
C SER A 19 -5.50 -12.52 14.57
N ALA A 20 -4.52 -11.61 14.43
CA ALA A 20 -4.50 -10.65 13.33
C ALA A 20 -4.27 -11.35 11.97
N GLY A 21 -3.30 -12.29 11.92
CA GLY A 21 -3.02 -13.06 10.72
C GLY A 21 -4.25 -13.82 10.22
N ALA A 22 -4.90 -14.55 11.13
CA ALA A 22 -6.11 -15.31 10.80
C ALA A 22 -7.25 -14.42 10.32
N PHE A 23 -7.51 -13.31 11.04
CA PHE A 23 -8.58 -12.38 10.72
C PHE A 23 -8.40 -11.73 9.33
N HIS A 24 -7.19 -11.23 9.06
CA HIS A 24 -6.93 -10.54 7.79
C HIS A 24 -6.75 -11.51 6.62
N THR A 25 -6.30 -12.75 6.88
CA THR A 25 -6.31 -13.81 5.86
C THR A 25 -7.74 -14.07 5.40
N LYS A 26 -8.68 -14.15 6.36
CA LYS A 26 -10.10 -14.30 6.01
C LYS A 26 -10.58 -13.11 5.16
N GLY A 27 -10.23 -11.89 5.55
CA GLY A 27 -10.60 -10.69 4.79
C GLY A 27 -10.04 -10.65 3.37
N CYS A 28 -8.86 -11.25 3.16
CA CYS A 28 -8.28 -11.37 1.82
C CYS A 28 -9.00 -12.45 1.00
N LEU A 29 -9.30 -13.60 1.63
CA LEU A 29 -10.11 -14.66 1.00
C LEU A 29 -11.49 -14.16 0.59
N ASP A 30 -12.16 -13.45 1.50
CA ASP A 30 -13.51 -12.91 1.23
C ASP A 30 -13.49 -11.90 0.07
N TYR A 31 -12.37 -11.22 -0.13
CA TYR A 31 -12.17 -10.28 -1.24
C TYR A 31 -11.92 -11.00 -2.57
N GLY A 32 -11.53 -12.27 -2.55
CA GLY A 32 -11.19 -13.03 -3.75
C GLY A 32 -9.69 -13.17 -4.00
N THR A 33 -8.84 -12.72 -3.07
CA THR A 33 -7.38 -12.92 -3.19
C THR A 33 -7.06 -14.42 -3.14
N GLN A 34 -6.13 -14.87 -3.96
CA GLN A 34 -5.67 -16.24 -3.95
C GLN A 34 -4.75 -16.49 -2.73
N MET A 35 -5.35 -16.60 -1.53
CA MET A 35 -4.62 -17.02 -0.34
C MET A 35 -4.42 -18.52 -0.44
N VAL A 36 -3.17 -18.98 -0.48
CA VAL A 36 -2.86 -20.41 -0.74
C VAL A 36 -2.29 -21.15 0.46
N GLY A 37 -2.04 -20.44 1.57
CA GLY A 37 -1.53 -21.07 2.78
C GLY A 37 -0.94 -20.06 3.73
N GLY A 38 -0.28 -20.57 4.77
CA GLY A 38 0.41 -19.72 5.71
C GLY A 38 1.60 -20.41 6.36
N VAL A 39 2.37 -19.63 7.09
CA VAL A 39 3.58 -20.14 7.74
C VAL A 39 3.52 -19.81 9.23
N THR A 40 3.68 -20.83 10.05
CA THR A 40 3.91 -20.71 11.49
C THR A 40 4.85 -21.85 11.88
N PRO A 41 6.07 -21.54 12.29
CA PRO A 41 7.02 -22.60 12.66
C PRO A 41 6.45 -23.56 13.71
N LYS A 42 6.72 -24.86 13.54
CA LYS A 42 6.26 -25.96 14.38
C LYS A 42 4.77 -26.29 14.27
N LYS A 43 4.05 -25.62 13.34
CA LYS A 43 2.63 -25.93 13.09
C LYS A 43 2.39 -26.47 11.68
N GLY A 44 3.45 -26.77 10.95
CA GLY A 44 3.36 -27.37 9.61
C GLY A 44 2.56 -28.66 9.63
N GLY A 45 1.77 -28.89 8.58
CA GLY A 45 0.90 -30.05 8.46
C GLY A 45 -0.50 -29.86 9.05
N GLN A 46 -0.73 -28.74 9.74
CA GLN A 46 -2.06 -28.38 10.25
C GLN A 46 -2.80 -27.52 9.23
N THR A 47 -4.05 -27.24 9.52
CA THR A 47 -4.91 -26.36 8.72
C THR A 47 -5.33 -25.19 9.61
N ASP A 48 -5.36 -23.98 9.06
CA ASP A 48 -5.79 -22.79 9.81
C ASP A 48 -7.32 -22.73 9.93
N ALA A 49 -7.81 -21.71 10.63
CA ALA A 49 -9.24 -21.49 10.83
C ALA A 49 -10.04 -21.26 9.53
N ASN A 50 -9.35 -20.91 8.45
CA ASN A 50 -9.96 -20.63 7.15
C ASN A 50 -9.82 -21.80 6.16
N GLY A 51 -9.27 -22.92 6.62
CA GLY A 51 -9.10 -24.12 5.80
C GLY A 51 -7.81 -24.14 4.97
N LEU A 52 -6.88 -23.23 5.23
CA LEU A 52 -5.62 -23.15 4.47
C LEU A 52 -4.52 -23.98 5.12
N PRO A 53 -3.65 -24.61 4.31
CA PRO A 53 -2.53 -25.38 4.87
C PRO A 53 -1.50 -24.48 5.55
N ILE A 54 -0.95 -24.97 6.66
CA ILE A 54 0.12 -24.29 7.39
C ILE A 54 1.44 -25.02 7.13
N PHE A 55 2.49 -24.26 6.88
CA PHE A 55 3.85 -24.75 6.63
C PHE A 55 4.79 -24.28 7.73
N ASN A 56 5.90 -24.99 7.91
CA ASN A 56 6.92 -24.57 8.89
C ASN A 56 7.79 -23.44 8.35
N THR A 57 8.00 -23.40 7.02
CA THR A 57 8.89 -22.42 6.38
C THR A 57 8.24 -21.86 5.11
N VAL A 58 8.70 -20.66 4.69
CA VAL A 58 8.27 -20.07 3.42
C VAL A 58 8.68 -20.96 2.24
N LYS A 59 9.87 -21.55 2.30
CA LYS A 59 10.37 -22.45 1.25
C LYS A 59 9.41 -23.63 1.02
N GLU A 60 8.95 -24.26 2.11
CA GLU A 60 7.96 -25.36 2.01
C GLU A 60 6.65 -24.84 1.38
N ALA A 61 6.18 -23.68 1.83
CA ALA A 61 4.94 -23.08 1.30
C ALA A 61 5.03 -22.85 -0.21
N ILE A 62 6.14 -22.27 -0.68
CA ILE A 62 6.34 -22.01 -2.12
C ILE A 62 6.35 -23.35 -2.90
N ALA A 63 7.07 -24.36 -2.39
CA ALA A 63 7.20 -25.66 -3.08
C ALA A 63 5.84 -26.32 -3.27
N GLU A 64 4.94 -26.20 -2.30
CA GLU A 64 3.62 -26.85 -2.34
C GLU A 64 2.55 -26.02 -3.05
N THR A 65 2.64 -24.69 -3.00
CA THR A 65 1.55 -23.82 -3.47
C THR A 65 1.90 -22.94 -4.68
N GLY A 66 3.18 -22.72 -4.91
CA GLY A 66 3.62 -21.75 -5.93
C GLY A 66 3.40 -20.30 -5.51
N ALA A 67 3.38 -20.01 -4.21
CA ALA A 67 3.17 -18.64 -3.71
C ALA A 67 4.25 -17.69 -4.23
N THR A 68 3.84 -16.48 -4.62
CA THR A 68 4.74 -15.42 -5.10
C THR A 68 4.71 -14.19 -4.19
N ALA A 69 3.76 -14.13 -3.25
CA ALA A 69 3.64 -13.00 -2.33
C ALA A 69 3.44 -13.47 -0.89
N SER A 70 3.90 -12.67 0.05
CA SER A 70 3.71 -12.95 1.48
C SER A 70 3.18 -11.73 2.22
N MET A 71 2.17 -11.96 3.05
CA MET A 71 1.59 -10.99 3.97
C MET A 71 2.12 -11.32 5.38
N ILE A 72 2.78 -10.37 6.05
CA ILE A 72 3.44 -10.63 7.33
C ILE A 72 2.70 -10.00 8.50
N PHE A 73 2.26 -10.84 9.43
CA PHE A 73 1.67 -10.46 10.72
C PHE A 73 2.48 -11.00 11.90
N VAL A 74 3.74 -11.27 11.69
CA VAL A 74 4.65 -11.80 12.72
C VAL A 74 4.97 -10.69 13.74
N PRO A 75 5.02 -10.98 15.05
CA PRO A 75 5.33 -9.97 16.06
C PRO A 75 6.66 -9.23 15.81
N PRO A 76 6.77 -7.95 16.21
CA PRO A 76 7.92 -7.10 15.85
C PRO A 76 9.31 -7.69 16.05
N PRO A 77 9.61 -8.39 17.18
CA PRO A 77 10.97 -8.92 17.34
C PRO A 77 11.39 -9.97 16.31
N PHE A 78 10.41 -10.58 15.63
CA PHE A 78 10.66 -11.67 14.67
C PHE A 78 10.35 -11.27 13.22
N ALA A 79 9.72 -10.10 13.04
CA ALA A 79 9.22 -9.70 11.72
C ALA A 79 10.35 -9.47 10.68
N ALA A 80 11.46 -8.88 11.10
CA ALA A 80 12.60 -8.68 10.21
C ALA A 80 13.14 -10.02 9.68
N GLY A 81 13.24 -11.03 10.57
CA GLY A 81 13.62 -12.38 10.17
C GLY A 81 12.64 -12.99 9.17
N SER A 82 11.35 -12.72 9.36
CA SER A 82 10.31 -13.22 8.44
C SER A 82 10.41 -12.57 7.06
N ILE A 83 10.73 -11.28 7.00
CA ILE A 83 10.95 -10.58 5.72
C ILE A 83 12.13 -11.23 4.98
N LEU A 84 13.25 -11.44 5.69
CA LEU A 84 14.45 -12.01 5.07
C LEU A 84 14.22 -13.46 4.64
N GLU A 85 13.51 -14.26 5.45
CA GLU A 85 13.15 -15.63 5.07
C GLU A 85 12.35 -15.65 3.77
N ALA A 86 11.38 -14.74 3.64
CA ALA A 86 10.55 -14.67 2.44
C ALA A 86 11.40 -14.30 1.20
N ALA A 87 12.29 -13.32 1.33
CA ALA A 87 13.17 -12.90 0.25
C ALA A 87 14.12 -14.03 -0.18
N GLU A 88 14.76 -14.68 0.80
CA GLU A 88 15.67 -15.81 0.53
C GLU A 88 14.97 -16.99 -0.12
N ALA A 89 13.70 -17.22 0.23
CA ALA A 89 12.93 -18.34 -0.32
C ALA A 89 12.43 -18.07 -1.75
N GLY A 90 12.47 -16.81 -2.21
CA GLY A 90 12.06 -16.46 -3.57
C GLY A 90 10.69 -15.79 -3.69
N ILE A 91 10.16 -15.25 -2.60
CA ILE A 91 8.94 -14.43 -2.66
C ILE A 91 9.27 -13.11 -3.38
N GLU A 92 8.45 -12.76 -4.36
CA GLU A 92 8.62 -11.55 -5.16
C GLU A 92 8.05 -10.30 -4.49
N VAL A 93 6.91 -10.45 -3.76
CA VAL A 93 6.24 -9.33 -3.11
C VAL A 93 6.06 -9.64 -1.63
N ILE A 94 6.66 -8.83 -0.78
CA ILE A 94 6.58 -9.00 0.69
C ILE A 94 5.83 -7.80 1.24
N CYS A 95 4.72 -8.06 1.93
CA CYS A 95 3.88 -7.01 2.50
C CYS A 95 3.95 -7.12 4.03
N ALA A 96 4.79 -6.29 4.65
CA ALA A 96 5.00 -6.34 6.10
C ALA A 96 4.02 -5.39 6.79
N ILE A 97 2.98 -5.95 7.40
CA ILE A 97 1.95 -5.16 8.09
C ILE A 97 2.42 -4.74 9.49
N THR A 98 3.24 -5.57 10.11
CA THR A 98 3.71 -5.39 11.50
C THR A 98 4.20 -3.97 11.79
N GLU A 99 3.68 -3.38 12.86
CA GLU A 99 4.15 -2.13 13.42
C GLU A 99 5.15 -2.40 14.55
N GLY A 100 6.14 -1.53 14.72
CA GLY A 100 7.05 -1.60 15.86
C GLY A 100 8.32 -2.44 15.63
N ILE A 101 8.65 -2.73 14.39
CA ILE A 101 9.92 -3.42 14.08
C ILE A 101 11.07 -2.44 14.42
N PRO A 102 12.07 -2.87 15.19
CA PRO A 102 13.18 -1.96 15.52
C PRO A 102 13.89 -1.40 14.28
N VAL A 103 14.23 -0.11 14.34
CA VAL A 103 14.90 0.57 13.22
C VAL A 103 16.17 -0.17 12.80
N ALA A 104 17.00 -0.61 13.77
CA ALA A 104 18.22 -1.36 13.46
C ALA A 104 17.96 -2.64 12.69
N ASP A 105 16.85 -3.33 13.00
CA ASP A 105 16.46 -4.54 12.29
C ASP A 105 16.06 -4.21 10.84
N MET A 106 15.31 -3.13 10.65
CA MET A 106 14.92 -2.71 9.30
C MET A 106 16.10 -2.20 8.47
N MET A 107 17.11 -1.60 9.11
CA MET A 107 18.36 -1.23 8.43
C MET A 107 19.05 -2.48 7.88
N ARG A 108 19.10 -3.56 8.69
CA ARG A 108 19.67 -4.85 8.22
C ARG A 108 18.84 -5.45 7.09
N VAL A 109 17.51 -5.40 7.22
CA VAL A 109 16.61 -5.87 6.16
C VAL A 109 16.92 -5.14 4.86
N LYS A 110 16.95 -3.80 4.91
CA LYS A 110 17.15 -2.99 3.71
C LYS A 110 18.51 -3.32 3.04
N ALA A 111 19.57 -3.40 3.83
CA ALA A 111 20.90 -3.74 3.32
C ALA A 111 20.94 -5.15 2.70
N THR A 112 20.25 -6.11 3.31
CA THR A 112 20.22 -7.49 2.80
C THR A 112 19.40 -7.57 1.50
N LEU A 113 18.29 -6.82 1.43
CA LEU A 113 17.44 -6.84 0.23
C LEU A 113 18.15 -6.30 -1.03
N GLU A 114 19.27 -5.58 -0.89
CA GLU A 114 20.09 -5.20 -2.04
C GLU A 114 20.59 -6.41 -2.84
N GLN A 115 20.65 -7.58 -2.18
CA GLN A 115 21.03 -8.85 -2.83
C GLN A 115 19.87 -9.51 -3.56
N TYR A 116 18.64 -8.99 -3.39
CA TYR A 116 17.43 -9.54 -3.96
C TYR A 116 16.68 -8.45 -4.74
N PRO A 117 17.25 -7.96 -5.86
CA PRO A 117 16.72 -6.79 -6.58
C PRO A 117 15.32 -7.00 -7.16
N ASP A 118 14.88 -8.25 -7.32
CA ASP A 118 13.54 -8.55 -7.85
C ASP A 118 12.46 -8.58 -6.76
N VAL A 119 12.86 -8.43 -5.48
CA VAL A 119 11.91 -8.44 -4.36
C VAL A 119 11.40 -7.02 -4.10
N THR A 120 10.08 -6.88 -4.07
CA THR A 120 9.43 -5.65 -3.65
C THR A 120 8.95 -5.79 -2.21
N LEU A 121 9.46 -4.97 -1.30
CA LEU A 121 8.99 -4.90 0.08
C LEU A 121 8.02 -3.71 0.22
N ILE A 122 6.82 -3.97 0.72
CA ILE A 122 5.82 -2.94 1.07
C ILE A 122 5.75 -2.88 2.60
N GLY A 123 5.89 -1.68 3.16
CA GLY A 123 5.95 -1.51 4.62
C GLY A 123 7.37 -1.49 5.15
N PRO A 124 7.56 -1.70 6.45
CA PRO A 124 6.57 -2.15 7.46
C PRO A 124 5.61 -1.06 7.94
N ASN A 125 4.77 -1.41 8.90
CA ASN A 125 3.79 -0.48 9.52
C ASN A 125 2.90 0.14 8.44
N CYS A 126 2.26 -0.71 7.65
CA CYS A 126 1.48 -0.30 6.49
C CYS A 126 0.16 -1.05 6.41
N PRO A 127 -0.82 -0.53 5.69
CA PRO A 127 -2.10 -1.24 5.51
C PRO A 127 -2.04 -2.32 4.42
N GLY A 128 -0.95 -2.38 3.65
CA GLY A 128 -0.78 -3.35 2.59
C GLY A 128 -0.93 -2.76 1.19
N ILE A 129 -1.38 -3.58 0.27
CA ILE A 129 -1.54 -3.21 -1.15
C ILE A 129 -2.85 -3.84 -1.65
N ILE A 130 -3.53 -3.14 -2.55
CA ILE A 130 -4.71 -3.69 -3.22
C ILE A 130 -4.76 -3.24 -4.69
N THR A 131 -4.92 -4.22 -5.59
CA THR A 131 -5.34 -3.99 -6.96
C THR A 131 -6.81 -4.40 -7.01
N PRO A 132 -7.74 -3.44 -7.15
CA PRO A 132 -9.15 -3.75 -7.04
C PRO A 132 -9.66 -4.72 -8.12
N GLY A 133 -10.48 -5.65 -7.67
CA GLY A 133 -11.19 -6.57 -8.55
C GLY A 133 -12.52 -5.98 -9.00
N LYS A 134 -13.04 -6.51 -10.11
CA LYS A 134 -14.36 -6.16 -10.61
C LYS A 134 -15.44 -6.57 -9.60
N ARG A 135 -16.37 -5.69 -9.31
CA ARG A 135 -17.50 -6.03 -8.45
C ARG A 135 -18.47 -6.91 -9.23
N VAL A 136 -18.76 -8.11 -8.74
CA VAL A 136 -19.65 -9.05 -9.41
C VAL A 136 -21.00 -9.17 -8.76
N SER A 137 -21.10 -8.84 -7.47
CA SER A 137 -22.40 -8.83 -6.76
C SER A 137 -22.30 -8.12 -5.41
N GLY A 138 -23.41 -7.80 -4.82
CA GLY A 138 -23.51 -7.23 -3.46
C GLY A 138 -23.06 -5.79 -3.36
N GLU A 139 -23.18 -5.26 -2.14
CA GLU A 139 -22.79 -3.88 -1.83
C GLU A 139 -22.09 -3.82 -0.47
N GLY A 140 -21.27 -2.80 -0.29
CA GLY A 140 -20.55 -2.56 0.95
C GLY A 140 -19.72 -3.77 1.38
N PRO A 141 -19.66 -4.07 2.67
CA PRO A 141 -18.85 -5.20 3.16
C PRO A 141 -19.27 -6.57 2.64
N ASN A 142 -20.44 -6.69 2.01
CA ASN A 142 -20.95 -7.96 1.46
C ASN A 142 -20.71 -8.08 -0.05
N ALA A 143 -19.99 -7.17 -0.64
CA ALA A 143 -19.67 -7.22 -2.09
C ALA A 143 -18.62 -8.28 -2.42
N UNK A 144 -18.64 -9.01 -3.48
CA UNK A 144 -17.86 -9.90 -3.88
C UNK A 144 -17.21 -9.38 -4.92
N PHE A 145 -16.04 -9.76 -5.20
CA PHE A 145 -15.11 -9.23 -6.24
C PHE A 145 -14.39 -10.36 -6.96
N GLU A 146 -14.01 -10.11 -8.20
CA GLU A 146 -13.21 -11.07 -9.01
C GLU A 146 -12.04 -10.36 -9.68
N GLY A 147 -10.95 -11.08 -9.84
CA GLY A 147 -9.80 -10.62 -10.62
C GLY A 147 -8.88 -9.62 -9.91
N GLY A 148 -9.17 -9.31 -8.65
CA GLY A 148 -8.34 -8.41 -7.85
C GLY A 148 -7.40 -9.15 -6.92
N CYS A 149 -6.59 -8.37 -6.20
CA CYS A 149 -5.70 -8.90 -5.18
C CYS A 149 -5.60 -7.89 -4.03
N LYS A 150 -6.00 -8.33 -2.86
CA LYS A 150 -5.89 -7.55 -1.62
C LYS A 150 -4.90 -8.28 -0.72
N ILE A 151 -3.85 -7.59 -0.28
CA ILE A 151 -2.88 -8.11 0.68
C ILE A 151 -2.80 -7.11 1.83
N GLY A 152 -3.27 -7.49 3.00
CA GLY A 152 -3.25 -6.63 4.19
C GLY A 152 -4.62 -6.29 4.71
N ILE A 153 -4.73 -5.09 5.30
CA ILE A 153 -5.88 -4.71 6.12
C ILE A 153 -6.88 -3.75 5.45
N MET A 154 -6.59 -3.30 4.23
CA MET A 154 -7.46 -2.34 3.53
C MET A 154 -8.89 -2.87 3.38
N PRO A 155 -9.92 -2.02 3.59
CA PRO A 155 -11.31 -2.45 3.35
C PRO A 155 -11.57 -2.53 1.84
N GLY A 156 -11.61 -3.75 1.30
CA GLY A 156 -11.70 -3.96 -0.15
C GLY A 156 -12.91 -3.29 -0.79
N TYR A 157 -14.04 -3.31 -0.09
CA TYR A 157 -15.33 -2.88 -0.63
C TYR A 157 -15.45 -1.37 -0.94
N ILE A 158 -14.52 -0.54 -0.45
CA ILE A 158 -14.54 0.90 -0.78
C ILE A 158 -13.87 1.20 -2.12
N HIS A 159 -13.14 0.23 -2.66
CA HIS A 159 -12.37 0.41 -3.90
C HIS A 159 -13.25 0.16 -5.13
N THR A 160 -12.93 0.86 -6.21
CA THR A 160 -13.59 0.73 -7.51
C THR A 160 -12.54 0.32 -8.55
N ALA A 161 -12.73 -0.83 -9.19
CA ALA A 161 -11.80 -1.28 -10.22
C ALA A 161 -11.90 -0.38 -11.46
N PRO A 162 -10.84 -0.26 -12.28
CA PRO A 162 -10.92 0.55 -13.51
C PRO A 162 -12.10 0.22 -14.41
N CYS A 163 -12.44 -1.07 -14.54
CA CYS A 163 -13.57 -1.49 -15.39
C CYS A 163 -14.95 -1.10 -14.81
N ASP A 164 -15.00 -0.73 -13.54
CA ASP A 164 -16.23 -0.29 -12.87
C ASP A 164 -16.27 1.24 -12.70
N ALA A 165 -15.24 1.96 -13.15
CA ALA A 165 -15.12 3.42 -13.00
C ALA A 165 -16.10 4.15 -13.94
N GLU A 166 -17.09 4.82 -13.36
CA GLU A 166 -18.13 5.54 -14.14
C GLU A 166 -17.57 6.69 -14.99
N SER A 167 -16.50 7.33 -14.53
CA SER A 167 -15.83 8.40 -15.25
C SER A 167 -14.95 7.90 -16.40
N GLY A 168 -14.66 6.59 -16.44
CA GLY A 168 -13.70 6.02 -17.35
C GLY A 168 -12.25 6.39 -17.01
N LYS A 169 -12.02 6.94 -15.80
CA LYS A 169 -10.69 7.34 -15.31
C LYS A 169 -10.31 6.55 -14.08
N SER A 170 -9.00 6.27 -13.93
CA SER A 170 -8.49 5.52 -12.79
C SER A 170 -7.15 6.06 -12.30
N VAL A 171 -6.91 5.93 -11.01
CA VAL A 171 -5.71 6.50 -10.37
C VAL A 171 -4.94 5.46 -9.56
N GLY A 172 -3.65 5.67 -9.46
CA GLY A 172 -2.82 5.01 -8.46
C GLY A 172 -2.88 5.80 -7.16
N ILE A 173 -2.76 5.11 -6.02
CA ILE A 173 -2.70 5.79 -4.72
C ILE A 173 -1.48 5.28 -3.95
N ILE A 174 -0.65 6.21 -3.48
CA ILE A 174 0.55 5.90 -2.66
C ILE A 174 0.42 6.68 -1.35
N SER A 175 0.48 6.01 -0.22
CA SER A 175 0.26 6.70 1.05
C SER A 175 1.13 6.15 2.18
N ARG A 176 1.64 7.06 3.04
CA ARG A 176 2.28 6.68 4.31
C ARG A 176 1.24 6.30 5.37
N SER A 177 -0.01 6.74 5.21
CA SER A 177 -1.08 6.58 6.19
C SER A 177 -2.17 5.61 5.69
N GLY A 178 -2.51 4.62 6.50
CA GLY A 178 -3.63 3.72 6.19
C GLY A 178 -4.95 4.47 6.11
N THR A 179 -5.27 5.24 7.13
CA THR A 179 -6.54 5.97 7.21
C THR A 179 -6.73 6.95 6.05
N LEU A 180 -5.67 7.70 5.72
CA LEU A 180 -5.75 8.66 4.61
C LEU A 180 -5.81 7.97 3.25
N THR A 181 -5.25 6.76 3.13
CA THR A 181 -5.45 5.93 1.94
C THR A 181 -6.95 5.68 1.74
N TYR A 182 -7.63 5.25 2.82
CA TYR A 182 -9.07 4.93 2.73
C TYR A 182 -9.89 6.17 2.40
N GLU A 183 -9.51 7.32 2.95
CA GLU A 183 -10.14 8.60 2.65
C GLU A 183 -10.04 8.94 1.16
N ALA A 184 -8.84 8.85 0.60
CA ALA A 184 -8.61 9.12 -0.82
C ALA A 184 -9.37 8.14 -1.73
N VAL A 185 -9.35 6.85 -1.36
CA VAL A 185 -10.10 5.81 -2.09
C VAL A 185 -11.59 6.12 -2.09
N TRP A 186 -12.14 6.42 -0.90
CA TRP A 186 -13.57 6.73 -0.77
C TRP A 186 -13.96 7.93 -1.63
N GLN A 187 -13.16 9.00 -1.57
CA GLN A 187 -13.42 10.22 -2.33
C GLN A 187 -13.36 9.97 -3.85
N THR A 188 -12.31 9.29 -4.32
CA THR A 188 -12.18 9.01 -5.76
C THR A 188 -13.29 8.07 -6.23
N SER A 189 -13.60 7.02 -5.48
CA SER A 189 -14.71 6.11 -5.82
C SER A 189 -16.06 6.84 -5.87
N SER A 190 -16.30 7.75 -4.91
CA SER A 190 -17.55 8.54 -4.87
C SER A 190 -17.70 9.50 -6.06
N LEU A 191 -16.59 9.84 -6.71
CA LEU A 191 -16.57 10.68 -7.92
C LEU A 191 -16.52 9.83 -9.20
N GLY A 192 -16.73 8.52 -9.08
CA GLY A 192 -16.72 7.60 -10.22
C GLY A 192 -15.33 7.31 -10.78
N ILE A 193 -14.27 7.65 -10.05
CA ILE A 193 -12.89 7.41 -10.47
C ILE A 193 -12.43 6.08 -9.86
N GLY A 194 -11.91 5.18 -10.69
CA GLY A 194 -11.40 3.89 -10.24
C GLY A 194 -10.00 3.98 -9.65
N GLN A 195 -9.56 2.89 -9.03
CA GLN A 195 -8.17 2.78 -8.58
C GLN A 195 -7.52 1.60 -9.30
N THR A 196 -6.33 1.85 -9.85
CA THR A 196 -5.55 0.78 -10.52
C THR A 196 -4.80 -0.07 -9.49
N THR A 197 -4.15 0.58 -8.54
CA THR A 197 -3.55 -0.08 -7.36
C THR A 197 -3.40 0.96 -6.25
N CYS A 198 -3.67 0.56 -5.02
CA CYS A 198 -3.43 1.40 -3.84
C CYS A 198 -2.32 0.76 -3.00
N VAL A 199 -1.28 1.52 -2.71
CA VAL A 199 -0.11 1.03 -1.96
C VAL A 199 0.07 1.85 -0.69
N GLY A 200 0.00 1.18 0.46
CA GLY A 200 0.39 1.79 1.72
C GLY A 200 1.86 1.51 1.99
N ILE A 201 2.70 2.53 1.90
CA ILE A 201 4.14 2.35 2.07
C ILE A 201 4.58 2.37 3.54
N GLY A 202 3.68 2.78 4.43
CA GLY A 202 3.93 2.78 5.87
C GLY A 202 4.55 4.07 6.41
N GLY A 203 4.45 4.22 7.73
CA GLY A 203 4.90 5.41 8.45
C GLY A 203 6.24 5.28 9.14
N ASP A 204 6.98 4.21 8.90
CA ASP A 204 8.29 4.00 9.52
C ASP A 204 9.40 4.74 8.76
N PRO A 205 10.47 5.16 9.46
CA PRO A 205 11.57 5.88 8.79
C PRO A 205 12.38 5.00 7.83
N ILE A 206 12.49 3.70 8.11
CA ILE A 206 13.16 2.74 7.23
C ILE A 206 12.08 1.79 6.68
N LYS A 207 11.86 1.87 5.39
CA LYS A 207 10.78 1.10 4.73
C LYS A 207 11.26 0.54 3.40
N GLY A 208 10.43 -0.28 2.80
CA GLY A 208 10.67 -0.87 1.47
C GLY A 208 10.46 0.13 0.36
N ALA A 209 9.49 -0.12 -0.50
CA ALA A 209 9.18 0.74 -1.65
C ALA A 209 8.90 2.17 -1.21
N ASN A 210 9.36 3.13 -2.02
CA ASN A 210 9.23 4.56 -1.75
C ASN A 210 8.33 5.22 -2.81
N PHE A 211 8.09 6.53 -2.64
CA PHE A 211 7.24 7.27 -3.57
C PHE A 211 7.76 7.24 -5.00
N ILE A 212 9.05 7.44 -5.21
CA ILE A 212 9.64 7.54 -6.56
C ILE A 212 9.47 6.21 -7.32
N GLU A 213 9.81 5.09 -6.67
CA GLU A 213 9.67 3.76 -7.28
C GLU A 213 8.23 3.49 -7.72
N LEU A 214 7.27 3.90 -6.89
CA LEU A 214 5.86 3.65 -7.19
C LEU A 214 5.31 4.64 -8.21
N LEU A 215 5.73 5.91 -8.16
CA LEU A 215 5.38 6.90 -9.18
C LEU A 215 5.84 6.43 -10.56
N ASP A 216 7.08 5.90 -10.65
CA ASP A 216 7.60 5.38 -11.91
C ASP A 216 6.76 4.23 -12.46
N LYS A 217 6.38 3.28 -11.58
CA LYS A 217 5.53 2.15 -12.00
C LYS A 217 4.15 2.65 -12.49
N PHE A 218 3.53 3.60 -11.78
CA PHE A 218 2.25 4.17 -12.20
C PHE A 218 2.36 4.99 -13.48
N ASN A 219 3.49 5.68 -13.67
CA ASN A 219 3.72 6.46 -14.88
C ASN A 219 3.75 5.55 -16.12
N GLN A 220 4.28 4.33 -15.96
CA GLN A 220 4.39 3.33 -17.04
C GLN A 220 3.11 2.50 -17.22
N ASP A 221 2.17 2.55 -16.30
CA ASP A 221 0.94 1.74 -16.35
C ASP A 221 -0.15 2.43 -17.18
N ASP A 222 -0.50 1.85 -18.31
CA ASP A 222 -1.47 2.41 -19.25
C ASP A 222 -2.89 2.61 -18.67
N GLU A 223 -3.23 1.88 -17.62
CA GLU A 223 -4.55 2.01 -16.98
C GLU A 223 -4.60 3.12 -15.93
N THR A 224 -3.45 3.67 -15.55
CA THR A 224 -3.38 4.74 -14.55
C THR A 224 -3.41 6.10 -15.26
N ASP A 225 -4.42 6.92 -14.99
CA ASP A 225 -4.55 8.28 -15.57
C ASP A 225 -3.89 9.35 -14.70
N GLY A 226 -3.72 9.09 -13.39
CA GLY A 226 -3.10 10.03 -12.46
C GLY A 226 -2.74 9.34 -11.15
N VAL A 227 -2.03 10.04 -10.27
CA VAL A 227 -1.59 9.45 -9.00
C VAL A 227 -1.91 10.37 -7.82
N VAL A 228 -2.48 9.80 -6.77
CA VAL A 228 -2.64 10.47 -5.47
C VAL A 228 -1.46 10.07 -4.59
N MET A 229 -0.74 11.06 -4.06
CA MET A 229 0.40 10.86 -3.19
C MET A 229 0.11 11.46 -1.81
N ILE A 230 0.08 10.63 -0.77
CA ILE A 230 -0.22 11.09 0.58
C ILE A 230 1.00 10.90 1.48
N GLY A 231 1.53 12.01 1.94
CA GLY A 231 2.68 12.04 2.83
C GLY A 231 2.35 12.67 4.17
N GLU A 232 3.38 12.92 4.92
CA GLU A 232 3.25 13.53 6.25
C GLU A 232 4.56 14.22 6.62
N ILE A 233 4.59 14.84 7.78
CA ILE A 233 5.80 15.48 8.31
C ILE A 233 6.92 14.45 8.48
N GLY A 234 8.16 14.91 8.43
CA GLY A 234 9.36 14.10 8.69
C GLY A 234 9.99 13.53 7.42
N GLY A 235 11.30 13.65 7.34
CA GLY A 235 12.08 13.17 6.20
C GLY A 235 11.87 14.00 4.94
N SER A 236 12.50 13.60 3.85
CA SER A 236 12.49 14.34 2.57
C SER A 236 11.79 13.60 1.42
N ASP A 237 11.25 12.40 1.68
CA ASP A 237 10.72 11.51 0.62
C ASP A 237 9.74 12.22 -0.32
N GLU A 238 8.82 13.01 0.22
CA GLU A 238 7.79 13.69 -0.57
C GLU A 238 8.38 14.81 -1.42
N THR A 239 9.33 15.57 -0.86
CA THR A 239 10.02 16.63 -1.58
C THR A 239 10.85 16.06 -2.74
N GLU A 240 11.55 14.96 -2.51
CA GLU A 240 12.33 14.26 -3.54
C GLU A 240 11.40 13.70 -4.62
N ALA A 241 10.27 13.13 -4.20
CA ALA A 241 9.26 12.60 -5.13
C ALA A 241 8.68 13.70 -6.03
N GLY A 242 8.42 14.89 -5.47
CA GLY A 242 7.93 16.03 -6.25
C GLY A 242 8.92 16.46 -7.33
N LYS A 243 10.20 16.59 -6.97
CA LYS A 243 11.25 16.92 -7.94
C LYS A 243 11.36 15.88 -9.04
N TRP A 244 11.35 14.61 -8.65
CA TRP A 244 11.39 13.51 -9.61
C TRP A 244 10.17 13.56 -10.54
N ALA A 245 8.98 13.80 -9.97
CA ALA A 245 7.74 13.87 -10.74
C ALA A 245 7.79 15.01 -11.78
N GLN A 246 8.34 16.17 -11.44
CA GLN A 246 8.49 17.30 -12.34
C GLN A 246 9.28 16.91 -13.59
N GLU A 247 10.28 16.06 -13.46
CA GLU A 247 11.16 15.68 -14.56
C GLU A 247 10.67 14.47 -15.37
N HIS A 248 9.88 13.59 -14.75
CA HIS A 248 9.61 12.27 -15.33
C HIS A 248 8.13 11.92 -15.51
N MET A 249 7.21 12.52 -14.73
CA MET A 249 5.79 12.16 -14.80
C MET A 249 5.10 12.74 -16.02
N ASN A 250 4.36 11.90 -16.73
CA ASN A 250 3.50 12.32 -17.84
C ASN A 250 2.04 12.48 -17.39
N LYS A 251 1.76 12.13 -16.15
CA LYS A 251 0.41 12.03 -15.59
C LYS A 251 0.27 12.98 -14.41
N PRO A 252 -0.91 13.56 -14.18
CA PRO A 252 -1.06 14.48 -13.04
C PRO A 252 -0.83 13.75 -11.70
N VAL A 253 -0.19 14.47 -10.79
CA VAL A 253 0.01 14.01 -9.41
C VAL A 253 -0.71 15.00 -8.50
N VAL A 254 -1.54 14.45 -7.61
CA VAL A 254 -2.21 15.22 -6.55
C VAL A 254 -1.64 14.76 -5.22
N ALA A 255 -1.22 15.68 -4.38
CA ALA A 255 -0.63 15.34 -3.08
C ALA A 255 -1.39 15.96 -1.92
N PHE A 256 -1.31 15.28 -0.78
CA PHE A 256 -1.71 15.80 0.51
C PHE A 256 -0.62 15.49 1.53
N ILE A 257 -0.29 16.45 2.40
CA ILE A 257 0.72 16.26 3.46
C ILE A 257 0.07 16.47 4.82
N ALA A 258 0.04 15.41 5.62
CA ALA A 258 -0.53 15.45 6.97
C ALA A 258 0.44 16.10 7.97
N GLY A 259 -0.11 16.71 9.02
CA GLY A 259 0.67 17.22 10.13
C GLY A 259 0.92 18.73 10.14
N LYS A 260 0.10 19.51 9.44
CA LYS A 260 0.25 20.99 9.34
C LYS A 260 0.33 21.68 10.71
N THR A 261 -0.32 21.12 11.73
CA THR A 261 -0.34 21.71 13.09
C THR A 261 0.57 20.96 14.06
N ALA A 262 1.40 20.04 13.57
CA ALA A 262 2.27 19.24 14.43
C ALA A 262 3.38 20.11 15.06
N PRO A 263 3.64 19.97 16.36
CA PRO A 263 4.77 20.69 16.99
C PRO A 263 6.10 20.03 16.61
N ALA A 264 7.15 20.85 16.48
CA ALA A 264 8.50 20.37 16.18
C ALA A 264 9.01 19.42 17.27
N GLY A 265 9.75 18.41 16.86
CA GLY A 265 10.42 17.47 17.77
C GLY A 265 9.51 16.47 18.46
N LYS A 266 8.20 16.48 18.16
CA LYS A 266 7.26 15.53 18.75
C LYS A 266 6.85 14.48 17.72
N ARG A 267 6.94 13.20 18.09
CA ARG A 267 6.45 12.09 17.25
C ARG A 267 4.93 12.12 17.17
N MET A 268 4.39 12.10 15.97
CA MET A 268 2.94 12.23 15.70
C MET A 268 2.34 10.92 15.18
N GLY A 269 2.29 9.91 16.03
CA GLY A 269 1.75 8.59 15.68
C GLY A 269 2.79 7.70 15.04
N HIS A 270 3.09 7.92 13.78
CA HIS A 270 4.09 7.13 13.03
C HIS A 270 5.51 7.41 13.53
N ALA A 271 6.36 6.39 13.51
CA ALA A 271 7.76 6.52 13.93
C ALA A 271 8.54 7.53 13.07
N GLY A 272 8.20 7.64 11.79
CA GLY A 272 8.82 8.59 10.87
C GLY A 272 8.19 9.97 10.87
N ALA A 273 7.06 10.17 11.55
CA ALA A 273 6.33 11.44 11.55
C ALA A 273 6.80 12.35 12.69
N ILE A 274 8.00 12.91 12.52
CA ILE A 274 8.60 13.82 13.48
C ILE A 274 9.33 14.94 12.72
N ILE A 275 9.06 16.20 13.09
CA ILE A 275 9.74 17.35 12.47
C ILE A 275 11.12 17.49 13.09
N GLY A 276 12.16 17.21 12.33
CA GLY A 276 13.56 17.34 12.74
C GLY A 276 14.20 18.64 12.25
N GLY A 277 13.61 19.28 11.24
CA GLY A 277 14.12 20.53 10.67
C GLY A 277 13.02 21.32 9.99
N GLU A 278 13.37 22.48 9.45
CA GLU A 278 12.40 23.35 8.79
C GLU A 278 11.83 22.72 7.51
N ASP A 279 12.66 22.00 6.78
CA ASP A 279 12.32 21.45 5.47
C ASP A 279 11.37 20.24 5.54
N ASP A 280 11.27 19.59 6.71
CA ASP A 280 10.41 18.40 6.84
C ASP A 280 9.07 18.69 7.53
N THR A 281 8.71 19.97 7.63
CA THR A 281 7.37 20.39 8.07
C THR A 281 6.37 20.16 6.93
N ALA A 282 5.09 20.02 7.26
CA ALA A 282 4.06 19.86 6.24
C ALA A 282 4.02 21.06 5.30
N SER A 283 4.13 22.28 5.85
CA SER A 283 4.09 23.49 5.03
C SER A 283 5.24 23.57 4.03
N ALA A 284 6.47 23.29 4.46
CA ALA A 284 7.64 23.27 3.58
C ALA A 284 7.50 22.23 2.46
N LYS A 285 7.04 21.02 2.80
CA LYS A 285 6.80 19.98 1.80
C LYS A 285 5.72 20.37 0.81
N MET A 286 4.60 20.94 1.28
CA MET A 286 3.51 21.40 0.41
C MET A 286 4.01 22.48 -0.56
N GLU A 287 4.82 23.43 -0.08
CA GLU A 287 5.40 24.49 -0.91
C GLU A 287 6.34 23.90 -1.97
N SER A 288 7.21 22.99 -1.56
CA SER A 288 8.14 22.31 -2.48
C SER A 288 7.40 21.51 -3.56
N LEU A 289 6.33 20.80 -3.18
CA LEU A 289 5.52 20.04 -4.13
C LEU A 289 4.84 20.95 -5.14
N ARG A 290 4.28 22.08 -4.70
CA ARG A 290 3.69 23.07 -5.61
C ARG A 290 4.72 23.64 -6.58
N ALA A 291 5.92 23.93 -6.07
CA ALA A 291 7.02 24.45 -6.90
C ALA A 291 7.44 23.42 -7.96
N SER A 292 7.22 22.14 -7.70
CA SER A 292 7.51 21.04 -8.64
C SER A 292 6.34 20.72 -9.58
N GLY A 293 5.26 21.53 -9.55
CA GLY A 293 4.12 21.32 -10.43
C GLY A 293 3.09 20.29 -9.95
N VAL A 294 3.26 19.78 -8.73
CA VAL A 294 2.29 18.84 -8.13
C VAL A 294 1.09 19.64 -7.59
N THR A 295 -0.12 19.19 -7.89
CA THR A 295 -1.33 19.78 -7.31
C THR A 295 -1.42 19.37 -5.84
N VAL A 296 -1.48 20.33 -4.93
CA VAL A 296 -1.50 20.02 -3.49
C VAL A 296 -2.84 20.40 -2.87
N SER A 297 -3.54 19.42 -2.31
CA SER A 297 -4.75 19.67 -1.55
C SER A 297 -4.39 20.21 -0.16
N ASP A 298 -5.07 21.27 0.29
CA ASP A 298 -4.83 21.88 1.60
C ASP A 298 -5.55 21.13 2.74
N SER A 299 -6.48 20.26 2.37
CA SER A 299 -7.31 19.49 3.31
C SER A 299 -7.40 18.04 2.86
N PRO A 300 -7.42 17.09 3.78
CA PRO A 300 -7.65 15.69 3.36
C PRO A 300 -9.00 15.51 2.68
N ALA A 301 -10.00 16.32 3.02
CA ALA A 301 -11.34 16.23 2.43
C ALA A 301 -11.38 16.66 0.95
N GLY A 302 -10.36 17.35 0.45
CA GLY A 302 -10.32 17.85 -0.92
C GLY A 302 -9.48 17.00 -1.88
N ILE A 303 -8.98 15.86 -1.45
CA ILE A 303 -8.06 15.04 -2.27
C ILE A 303 -8.75 14.54 -3.55
N GLY A 304 -9.95 13.97 -3.40
CA GLY A 304 -10.70 13.44 -4.56
C GLY A 304 -11.10 14.54 -5.54
N GLU A 305 -11.55 15.68 -5.01
CA GLU A 305 -11.93 16.83 -5.82
C GLU A 305 -10.76 17.39 -6.61
N ALA A 306 -9.59 17.49 -5.96
CA ALA A 306 -8.36 17.94 -6.63
C ALA A 306 -7.97 16.98 -7.76
N MET A 307 -8.12 15.67 -7.54
CA MET A 307 -7.80 14.67 -8.56
C MET A 307 -8.83 14.73 -9.71
N ALA A 308 -10.11 14.88 -9.43
CA ALA A 308 -11.13 15.05 -10.46
C ALA A 308 -10.82 16.25 -11.37
N UNK A 309 -10.33 17.23 -10.71
CA UNK A 309 -9.99 18.24 -11.28
C UNK A 309 -9.07 18.06 -12.16
N ALA A 310 -7.91 17.51 -11.82
CA ALA A 310 -6.69 17.24 -12.61
C ALA A 310 -6.95 16.30 -13.81
N LEU A 311 -7.90 15.38 -13.67
CA LEU A 311 -8.26 14.42 -14.71
C LEU A 311 -9.36 14.92 -15.68
N GLY A 312 -9.91 16.09 -15.44
CA GLY A 312 -11.00 16.61 -16.25
C GLY A 312 -12.32 15.86 -16.06
N VAL A 313 -12.49 15.23 -14.90
CA VAL A 313 -13.76 14.53 -14.57
C VAL A 313 -14.77 15.58 -14.10
N CYS A 314 -15.90 15.65 -14.79
CA CYS A 314 -17.00 16.56 -14.41
C CYS A 314 -17.63 16.05 -13.11
N GLN A 315 -17.68 16.92 -12.12
CA GLN A 315 -18.35 16.55 -10.87
C GLN A 315 -19.86 16.42 -11.11
N PRO A 316 -20.51 15.42 -10.55
CA PRO A 316 -21.97 15.38 -10.59
C PRO A 316 -22.51 16.62 -9.89
N ALA A 317 -23.52 17.23 -10.48
CA ALA A 317 -24.15 18.42 -9.87
C ALA A 317 -24.65 18.03 -8.46
N VAL A 318 -24.20 18.79 -7.47
CA VAL A 318 -24.68 18.59 -6.10
C VAL A 318 -26.13 19.08 -6.07
N ASN A 319 -27.09 18.14 -5.98
CA ASN A 319 -28.51 18.43 -5.84
C ASN A 319 -28.86 18.74 -4.40
#